data_0f91eb406a01c6517768cf182f22e739
#
_entry.id   0f91eb406a01c6517768cf182f22e739
#
_cell.length_a   1.000
_cell.length_b   1.000
_cell.length_c   1.000
_cell.angle_alpha   90.00
_cell.angle_beta   90.00
_cell.angle_gamma   90.00
#
_symmetry.space_group_name_H-M   'P 1'
#
loop_
_entity.id
_entity.type
_entity.pdbx_description
1 polymer ?
#
loop_
_entity_poly.entity_id
_entity_poly.type
_entity_poly.pdbx_seq_one_letter_code
_entity_poly.pdbx_strand_id
1 'polypeptide(L)'
;MIILLDQDGVLADFEHGIAHGWQSRYGTPVPLPQPRQKFYVRDEVAPEHQDALIDLYSAPGFFAGLRPIRGALDAARALLAAGHDVRICTAPITNYRYCVGEKIAWVEQHLGFDWTARVILTKDKTLIHGDILIDDKPDISGVRTPDWQHWHYDAPYNRHIPATHRVRWDDPASWNTLLNP
;
A
#
# COMPACT_ATOMS: atom_id res chain seq x y z
N MET A 1 -21.00 2.16 0.76
CA MET A 1 -20.12 1.21 0.04
C MET A 1 -19.07 0.66 0.99
N ILE A 2 -18.52 -0.52 0.71
CA ILE A 2 -17.34 -1.07 1.37
C ILE A 2 -16.13 -0.70 0.53
N ILE A 3 -15.23 0.13 1.07
CA ILE A 3 -14.01 0.56 0.39
C ILE A 3 -12.81 -0.10 1.05
N LEU A 4 -12.06 -0.86 0.27
CA LEU A 4 -10.84 -1.51 0.68
C LEU A 4 -9.64 -0.65 0.25
N LEU A 5 -8.77 -0.32 1.20
CA LEU A 5 -7.54 0.44 0.96
C LEU A 5 -6.34 -0.49 1.18
N ASP A 6 -5.44 -0.60 0.21
CA ASP A 6 -4.13 -1.20 0.53
C ASP A 6 -3.35 -0.31 1.48
N GLN A 7 -2.34 -0.86 2.13
CA GLN A 7 -1.52 -0.13 3.08
C GLN A 7 -0.21 0.35 2.45
N ASP A 8 0.63 -0.58 2.00
CA ASP A 8 1.95 -0.24 1.46
C ASP A 8 1.81 0.33 0.04
N GLY A 9 2.40 1.49 -0.23
CA GLY A 9 2.26 2.15 -1.53
C GLY A 9 0.95 2.91 -1.72
N VAL A 10 -0.02 2.78 -0.80
CA VAL A 10 -1.31 3.49 -0.83
C VAL A 10 -1.50 4.40 0.38
N LEU A 11 -1.34 3.89 1.58
CA LEU A 11 -1.40 4.67 2.84
C LEU A 11 -0.01 4.95 3.40
N ALA A 12 0.86 3.95 3.42
CA ALA A 12 2.22 3.99 3.94
C ALA A 12 3.24 4.07 2.80
N ASP A 13 4.18 5.00 2.89
CA ASP A 13 5.16 5.30 1.84
C ASP A 13 6.31 4.27 1.84
N PHE A 14 6.01 3.10 1.24
CA PHE A 14 6.97 2.01 1.11
C PHE A 14 8.19 2.42 0.28
N GLU A 15 8.01 3.19 -0.79
CA GLU A 15 9.10 3.66 -1.66
C GLU A 15 10.11 4.51 -0.88
N HIS A 16 9.62 5.46 -0.10
CA HIS A 16 10.47 6.25 0.77
C HIS A 16 11.14 5.39 1.84
N GLY A 17 10.40 4.43 2.42
CA GLY A 17 10.94 3.49 3.42
C GLY A 17 12.15 2.73 2.88
N ILE A 18 12.06 2.20 1.66
CA ILE A 18 13.17 1.52 0.97
C ILE A 18 14.33 2.49 0.72
N ALA A 19 14.07 3.65 0.12
CA ALA A 19 15.11 4.60 -0.23
C ALA A 19 15.85 5.13 1.01
N HIS A 20 15.12 5.53 2.04
CA HIS A 20 15.67 6.04 3.30
C HIS A 20 16.42 4.95 4.09
N GLY A 21 15.81 3.77 4.21
CA GLY A 21 16.41 2.65 4.93
C GLY A 21 17.71 2.17 4.27
N TRP A 22 17.72 2.10 2.94
CA TRP A 22 18.94 1.74 2.19
C TRP A 22 20.03 2.78 2.38
N GLN A 23 19.71 4.07 2.18
CA GLN A 23 20.65 5.16 2.38
C GLN A 23 21.22 5.16 3.81
N SER A 24 20.39 4.93 4.82
CA SER A 24 20.84 4.88 6.21
C SER A 24 21.75 3.70 6.51
N ARG A 25 21.50 2.54 5.86
CA ARG A 25 22.25 1.30 6.12
C ARG A 25 23.56 1.21 5.33
N TYR A 26 23.57 1.71 4.08
CA TYR A 26 24.69 1.51 3.15
C TYR A 26 25.38 2.81 2.73
N GLY A 27 24.86 3.98 3.11
CA GLY A 27 25.47 5.28 2.78
C GLY A 27 25.35 5.69 1.31
N THR A 28 24.62 4.91 0.49
CA THR A 28 24.46 5.14 -0.96
C THR A 28 22.97 5.13 -1.32
N PRO A 29 22.57 5.76 -2.42
CA PRO A 29 21.22 5.59 -2.95
C PRO A 29 20.91 4.12 -3.24
N VAL A 30 19.64 3.72 -3.03
CA VAL A 30 19.19 2.37 -3.42
C VAL A 30 19.36 2.18 -4.93
N PRO A 31 19.92 1.03 -5.39
CA PRO A 31 20.20 0.79 -6.81
C PRO A 31 18.92 0.39 -7.58
N LEU A 32 17.91 1.26 -7.58
CA LEU A 32 16.65 1.08 -8.29
C LEU A 32 16.56 2.05 -9.46
N PRO A 33 15.91 1.66 -10.58
CA PRO A 33 15.63 2.57 -11.67
C PRO A 33 14.72 3.71 -11.20
N GLN A 34 14.88 4.88 -11.83
CA GLN A 34 14.03 6.05 -11.59
C GLN A 34 13.47 6.55 -12.93
N PRO A 35 12.15 6.49 -13.14
CA PRO A 35 11.13 5.91 -12.25
C PRO A 35 11.18 4.37 -12.21
N ARG A 36 10.62 3.78 -11.16
CA ARG A 36 10.41 2.34 -11.07
C ARG A 36 9.45 1.84 -12.14
N GLN A 37 9.67 0.58 -12.60
CA GLN A 37 8.91 -0.03 -13.69
C GLN A 37 8.17 -1.31 -13.28
N LYS A 38 8.59 -1.97 -12.19
CA LYS A 38 7.99 -3.22 -11.70
C LYS A 38 7.43 -3.04 -10.30
N PHE A 39 6.34 -3.72 -10.01
CA PHE A 39 5.71 -3.70 -8.69
C PHE A 39 6.62 -4.27 -7.60
N TYR A 40 7.20 -5.45 -7.83
CA TYR A 40 8.11 -6.05 -6.85
C TYR A 40 9.48 -5.38 -6.92
N VAL A 41 9.80 -4.63 -5.86
CA VAL A 41 11.06 -3.87 -5.76
C VAL A 41 12.31 -4.74 -5.94
N ARG A 42 12.29 -5.99 -5.46
CA ARG A 42 13.42 -6.92 -5.61
C ARG A 42 13.72 -7.30 -7.06
N ASP A 43 12.71 -7.25 -7.94
CA ASP A 43 12.87 -7.64 -9.34
C ASP A 43 13.48 -6.51 -10.19
N GLU A 44 13.77 -5.36 -9.59
CA GLU A 44 14.40 -4.21 -10.22
C GLU A 44 15.84 -3.96 -9.78
N VAL A 45 16.30 -4.64 -8.72
CA VAL A 45 17.71 -4.59 -8.32
C VAL A 45 18.48 -5.75 -8.94
N ALA A 46 19.77 -5.56 -9.13
CA ALA A 46 20.66 -6.63 -9.58
C ALA A 46 20.70 -7.78 -8.55
N PRO A 47 20.93 -9.04 -8.98
CA PRO A 47 20.86 -10.20 -8.09
C PRO A 47 21.69 -10.06 -6.80
N GLU A 48 22.86 -9.44 -6.88
CA GLU A 48 23.75 -9.19 -5.74
C GLU A 48 23.15 -8.27 -4.65
N HIS A 49 22.12 -7.51 -4.97
CA HIS A 49 21.47 -6.59 -4.04
C HIS A 49 20.13 -7.13 -3.49
N GLN A 50 19.60 -8.23 -4.04
CA GLN A 50 18.27 -8.72 -3.70
C GLN A 50 18.16 -9.15 -2.23
N ASP A 51 19.15 -9.91 -1.73
CA ASP A 51 19.13 -10.37 -0.34
C ASP A 51 19.24 -9.18 0.64
N ALA A 52 20.13 -8.22 0.36
CA ALA A 52 20.28 -7.02 1.16
C ALA A 52 18.99 -6.17 1.20
N LEU A 53 18.26 -6.11 0.08
CA LEU A 53 16.99 -5.41 -0.02
C LEU A 53 15.89 -6.14 0.76
N ILE A 54 15.81 -7.48 0.63
CA ILE A 54 14.86 -8.31 1.37
C ILE A 54 15.11 -8.19 2.88
N ASP A 55 16.37 -8.24 3.31
CA ASP A 55 16.77 -8.08 4.70
C ASP A 55 16.38 -6.70 5.24
N LEU A 56 16.48 -5.66 4.42
CA LEU A 56 16.11 -4.30 4.79
C LEU A 56 14.62 -4.21 5.16
N TYR A 57 13.72 -4.60 4.23
CA TYR A 57 12.29 -4.46 4.50
C TYR A 57 11.70 -5.59 5.36
N SER A 58 12.49 -6.63 5.66
CA SER A 58 12.12 -7.67 6.62
C SER A 58 12.61 -7.39 8.04
N ALA A 59 13.44 -6.36 8.22
CA ALA A 59 14.00 -6.01 9.53
C ALA A 59 12.91 -5.48 10.48
N PRO A 60 13.07 -5.71 11.80
CA PRO A 60 12.16 -5.13 12.78
C PRO A 60 12.16 -3.60 12.70
N GLY A 61 10.97 -3.02 12.80
CA GLY A 61 10.76 -1.57 12.73
C GLY A 61 10.54 -1.01 11.33
N PHE A 62 10.75 -1.79 10.27
CA PHE A 62 10.62 -1.27 8.91
C PHE A 62 9.19 -0.80 8.59
N PHE A 63 8.18 -1.67 8.75
CA PHE A 63 6.79 -1.31 8.44
C PHE A 63 6.19 -0.35 9.45
N ALA A 64 6.53 -0.47 10.73
CA ALA A 64 6.08 0.48 11.76
C ALA A 64 6.66 1.89 11.54
N GLY A 65 7.86 1.99 10.99
CA GLY A 65 8.56 3.25 10.73
C GLY A 65 8.20 3.94 9.40
N LEU A 66 7.34 3.36 8.57
CA LEU A 66 6.94 3.98 7.31
C LEU A 66 6.17 5.28 7.57
N ARG A 67 6.53 6.36 6.89
CA ARG A 67 5.74 7.59 6.94
C ARG A 67 4.44 7.43 6.16
N PRO A 68 3.36 8.14 6.53
CA PRO A 68 2.16 8.18 5.70
C PRO A 68 2.43 8.86 4.35
N ILE A 69 1.77 8.39 3.31
CA ILE A 69 1.69 9.11 2.04
C ILE A 69 0.89 10.40 2.27
N ARG A 70 1.34 11.48 1.64
CA ARG A 70 0.70 12.79 1.78
C ARG A 70 -0.78 12.73 1.37
N GLY A 71 -1.66 13.15 2.28
CA GLY A 71 -3.11 13.16 2.09
C GLY A 71 -3.82 11.84 2.37
N ALA A 72 -3.08 10.71 2.51
CA ALA A 72 -3.66 9.38 2.66
C ALA A 72 -4.55 9.25 3.92
N LEU A 73 -4.07 9.74 5.06
CA LEU A 73 -4.80 9.62 6.31
C LEU A 73 -6.08 10.48 6.32
N ASP A 74 -6.00 11.68 5.73
CA ASP A 74 -7.15 12.58 5.61
C ASP A 74 -8.18 11.99 4.64
N ALA A 75 -7.74 11.42 3.52
CA ALA A 75 -8.62 10.72 2.59
C ALA A 75 -9.33 9.53 3.24
N ALA A 76 -8.60 8.67 3.96
CA ALA A 76 -9.20 7.53 4.67
C ALA A 76 -10.26 7.99 5.68
N ARG A 77 -9.99 9.05 6.45
CA ARG A 77 -10.96 9.62 7.39
C ARG A 77 -12.15 10.28 6.69
N ALA A 78 -11.91 10.99 5.57
CA ALA A 78 -12.98 11.62 4.79
C ALA A 78 -13.93 10.58 4.19
N LEU A 79 -13.40 9.48 3.64
CA LEU A 79 -14.22 8.37 3.13
C LEU A 79 -15.08 7.74 4.25
N LEU A 80 -14.50 7.53 5.44
CA LEU A 80 -15.25 7.04 6.59
C LEU A 80 -16.34 8.03 7.03
N ALA A 81 -16.03 9.33 7.08
CA ALA A 81 -16.97 10.39 7.42
C ALA A 81 -18.09 10.56 6.38
N ALA A 82 -17.85 10.22 5.11
CA ALA A 82 -18.87 10.16 4.06
C ALA A 82 -19.83 8.96 4.20
N GLY A 83 -19.68 8.14 5.23
CA GLY A 83 -20.58 7.03 5.53
C GLY A 83 -20.20 5.70 4.87
N HIS A 84 -18.99 5.58 4.33
CA HIS A 84 -18.49 4.31 3.81
C HIS A 84 -18.00 3.39 4.92
N ASP A 85 -18.10 2.07 4.72
CA ASP A 85 -17.33 1.10 5.51
C ASP A 85 -15.92 0.99 4.93
N VAL A 86 -14.98 1.73 5.51
CA VAL A 86 -13.58 1.76 5.04
C VAL A 86 -12.79 0.70 5.78
N ARG A 87 -12.09 -0.18 5.03
CA ARG A 87 -11.23 -1.24 5.57
C ARG A 87 -9.83 -1.11 4.99
N ILE A 88 -8.82 -1.45 5.79
CA ILE A 88 -7.44 -1.56 5.32
C ILE A 88 -7.20 -3.03 4.96
N CYS A 89 -7.10 -3.32 3.66
CA CYS A 89 -6.94 -4.67 3.13
C CYS A 89 -5.52 -4.86 2.60
N THR A 90 -4.64 -5.43 3.41
CA THR A 90 -3.20 -5.48 3.14
C THR A 90 -2.64 -6.90 3.17
N ALA A 91 -1.57 -7.14 2.37
CA ALA A 91 -0.88 -8.41 2.33
C ALA A 91 0.43 -8.34 3.13
N PRO A 92 0.69 -9.30 4.04
CA PRO A 92 2.00 -9.40 4.66
C PRO A 92 3.03 -9.92 3.65
N ILE A 93 4.29 -9.49 3.79
CA ILE A 93 5.41 -10.07 3.04
C ILE A 93 5.64 -11.54 3.43
N THR A 94 6.44 -12.28 2.65
CA THR A 94 6.72 -13.70 2.93
C THR A 94 7.43 -13.87 4.27
N ASN A 95 8.39 -13.00 4.59
CA ASN A 95 9.01 -12.95 5.91
C ASN A 95 8.14 -12.12 6.88
N TYR A 96 7.01 -12.70 7.29
CA TYR A 96 5.93 -12.01 8.02
C TYR A 96 6.23 -11.70 9.50
N ARG A 97 7.32 -12.22 10.07
CA ARG A 97 7.58 -12.25 11.52
C ARG A 97 7.33 -10.92 12.23
N TYR A 98 7.83 -9.83 11.68
CA TYR A 98 7.63 -8.47 12.21
C TYR A 98 6.50 -7.74 11.47
N CYS A 99 6.41 -7.94 10.15
CA CYS A 99 5.53 -7.24 9.24
C CYS A 99 4.06 -7.19 9.72
N VAL A 100 3.49 -8.31 10.17
CA VAL A 100 2.07 -8.38 10.57
C VAL A 100 1.77 -7.47 11.76
N GLY A 101 2.54 -7.60 12.84
CA GLY A 101 2.36 -6.76 14.03
C GLY A 101 2.64 -5.29 13.75
N GLU A 102 3.67 -5.01 12.95
CA GLU A 102 4.06 -3.65 12.61
C GLU A 102 3.06 -2.93 11.72
N LYS A 103 2.41 -3.63 10.79
CA LYS A 103 1.33 -3.06 9.98
C LYS A 103 0.13 -2.64 10.84
N ILE A 104 -0.25 -3.45 11.83
CA ILE A 104 -1.31 -3.10 12.78
C ILE A 104 -0.87 -1.93 13.66
N ALA A 105 0.35 -1.96 14.20
CA ALA A 105 0.91 -0.87 15.00
C ALA A 105 0.99 0.45 14.23
N TRP A 106 1.33 0.40 12.93
CA TRP A 106 1.31 1.57 12.05
C TRP A 106 -0.09 2.17 11.95
N VAL A 107 -1.11 1.33 11.76
CA VAL A 107 -2.52 1.77 11.69
C VAL A 107 -2.93 2.42 13.01
N GLU A 108 -2.61 1.80 14.14
CA GLU A 108 -2.89 2.36 15.47
C GLU A 108 -2.22 3.72 15.67
N GLN A 109 -0.94 3.83 15.33
CA GLN A 109 -0.15 5.06 15.47
C GLN A 109 -0.70 6.22 14.65
N HIS A 110 -1.12 5.97 13.40
CA HIS A 110 -1.45 7.03 12.46
C HIS A 110 -2.96 7.32 12.32
N LEU A 111 -3.79 6.32 12.51
CA LEU A 111 -5.25 6.44 12.38
C LEU A 111 -5.98 6.33 13.72
N GLY A 112 -5.38 5.68 14.70
CA GLY A 112 -5.94 5.46 16.03
C GLY A 112 -6.38 4.01 16.27
N PHE A 113 -6.56 3.66 17.55
CA PHE A 113 -6.86 2.28 17.98
C PHE A 113 -8.11 1.71 17.29
N ASP A 114 -9.17 2.49 17.14
CA ASP A 114 -10.43 2.03 16.53
C ASP A 114 -10.27 1.55 15.08
N TRP A 115 -9.24 2.04 14.38
CA TRP A 115 -8.94 1.61 13.01
C TRP A 115 -8.29 0.22 12.96
N THR A 116 -7.71 -0.26 14.05
CA THR A 116 -7.14 -1.61 14.08
C THR A 116 -8.18 -2.69 13.83
N ALA A 117 -9.43 -2.48 14.28
CA ALA A 117 -10.56 -3.36 14.02
C ALA A 117 -11.01 -3.37 12.54
N ARG A 118 -10.49 -2.44 11.73
CA ARG A 118 -10.78 -2.33 10.29
C ARG A 118 -9.70 -2.96 9.42
N VAL A 119 -8.66 -3.57 10.02
CA VAL A 119 -7.55 -4.19 9.28
C VAL A 119 -7.92 -5.61 8.86
N ILE A 120 -7.73 -5.90 7.59
CA ILE A 120 -7.86 -7.22 6.98
C ILE A 120 -6.47 -7.60 6.45
N LEU A 121 -5.89 -8.65 7.01
CA LEU A 121 -4.63 -9.22 6.56
C LEU A 121 -4.92 -10.46 5.70
N THR A 122 -4.57 -10.38 4.42
CA THR A 122 -4.78 -11.48 3.48
C THR A 122 -3.69 -11.54 2.42
N LYS A 123 -3.32 -12.74 2.00
CA LYS A 123 -2.44 -12.96 0.83
C LYS A 123 -3.21 -12.91 -0.48
N ASP A 124 -4.50 -13.17 -0.43
CA ASP A 124 -5.39 -13.17 -1.59
C ASP A 124 -6.57 -12.21 -1.34
N LYS A 125 -6.48 -11.02 -1.92
CA LYS A 125 -7.51 -9.98 -1.81
C LYS A 125 -8.80 -10.34 -2.54
N THR A 126 -8.76 -11.30 -3.48
CA THR A 126 -9.97 -11.75 -4.21
C THR A 126 -10.95 -12.51 -3.33
N LEU A 127 -10.52 -12.94 -2.13
CA LEU A 127 -11.38 -13.58 -1.13
C LEU A 127 -12.17 -12.57 -0.28
N ILE A 128 -11.83 -11.29 -0.38
CA ILE A 128 -12.43 -10.25 0.46
C ILE A 128 -13.51 -9.52 -0.33
N HIS A 129 -14.71 -9.47 0.24
CA HIS A 129 -15.83 -8.73 -0.33
C HIS A 129 -15.66 -7.22 -0.15
N GLY A 130 -16.04 -6.44 -1.16
CA GLY A 130 -16.03 -4.98 -1.16
C GLY A 130 -16.65 -4.43 -2.44
N ASP A 131 -16.89 -3.12 -2.49
CA ASP A 131 -17.37 -2.44 -3.70
C ASP A 131 -16.19 -1.87 -4.51
N ILE A 132 -15.16 -1.38 -3.80
CA ILE A 132 -13.97 -0.77 -4.40
C ILE A 132 -12.74 -1.25 -3.64
N LEU A 133 -11.68 -1.61 -4.38
CA LEU A 133 -10.34 -1.79 -3.85
C LEU A 133 -9.41 -0.74 -4.45
N ILE A 134 -8.83 0.13 -3.59
CA ILE A 134 -7.78 1.07 -3.99
C ILE A 134 -6.43 0.43 -3.66
N ASP A 135 -5.64 0.16 -4.69
CA ASP A 135 -4.41 -0.61 -4.60
C ASP A 135 -3.42 -0.15 -5.69
N ASP A 136 -2.13 -0.13 -5.39
CA ASP A 136 -1.09 0.27 -6.34
C ASP A 136 -0.59 -0.87 -7.23
N LYS A 137 -0.95 -2.12 -6.90
CA LYS A 137 -0.55 -3.29 -7.66
C LYS A 137 -1.19 -3.28 -9.05
N PRO A 138 -0.41 -3.49 -10.13
CA PRO A 138 -0.91 -3.44 -11.51
C PRO A 138 -2.06 -4.40 -11.79
N ASP A 139 -1.98 -5.62 -11.28
CA ASP A 139 -3.00 -6.67 -11.45
C ASP A 139 -3.16 -7.46 -10.16
N ILE A 140 -4.40 -7.70 -9.75
CA ILE A 140 -4.72 -8.47 -8.55
C ILE A 140 -5.48 -9.72 -8.96
N SER A 141 -4.80 -10.83 -8.93
CA SER A 141 -5.32 -12.16 -9.22
C SER A 141 -5.34 -13.03 -7.97
N GLY A 142 -6.22 -14.02 -7.96
CA GLY A 142 -6.36 -14.97 -6.86
C GLY A 142 -7.31 -16.11 -7.22
N VAL A 143 -7.86 -16.76 -6.20
CA VAL A 143 -8.71 -17.95 -6.38
C VAL A 143 -10.13 -17.65 -6.84
N ARG A 144 -10.55 -16.36 -6.75
CA ARG A 144 -11.89 -15.91 -7.15
C ARG A 144 -11.83 -14.75 -8.12
N THR A 145 -12.90 -14.55 -8.89
CA THR A 145 -13.19 -13.24 -9.49
C THR A 145 -13.70 -12.34 -8.38
N PRO A 146 -13.07 -11.20 -8.12
CA PRO A 146 -13.48 -10.29 -7.05
C PRO A 146 -14.79 -9.59 -7.38
N ASP A 147 -15.52 -9.19 -6.34
CA ASP A 147 -16.76 -8.40 -6.46
C ASP A 147 -16.46 -6.89 -6.57
N TRP A 148 -15.32 -6.45 -6.07
CA TRP A 148 -14.91 -5.04 -6.08
C TRP A 148 -14.36 -4.59 -7.43
N GLN A 149 -14.50 -3.28 -7.71
CA GLN A 149 -13.78 -2.61 -8.79
C GLN A 149 -12.38 -2.22 -8.32
N HIS A 150 -11.36 -2.53 -9.13
CA HIS A 150 -9.99 -2.10 -8.86
C HIS A 150 -9.80 -0.64 -9.29
N TRP A 151 -9.55 0.24 -8.32
CA TRP A 151 -9.12 1.61 -8.55
C TRP A 151 -7.61 1.68 -8.28
N HIS A 152 -6.83 1.95 -9.33
CA HIS A 152 -5.38 2.00 -9.21
C HIS A 152 -4.95 3.24 -8.43
N TYR A 153 -4.22 3.05 -7.33
CA TYR A 153 -3.46 4.15 -6.77
C TYR A 153 -2.27 4.44 -7.70
N ASP A 154 -2.08 5.71 -8.11
CA ASP A 154 -1.09 6.08 -9.14
C ASP A 154 0.35 5.87 -8.66
N ALA A 155 1.01 4.91 -9.25
CA ALA A 155 2.41 4.60 -9.02
C ALA A 155 3.16 4.45 -10.36
N PRO A 156 4.46 4.81 -10.43
CA PRO A 156 5.20 4.76 -11.70
C PRO A 156 5.12 3.39 -12.39
N TYR A 157 5.19 2.31 -11.63
CA TYR A 157 5.19 0.93 -12.13
C TYR A 157 3.82 0.41 -12.58
N ASN A 158 2.73 1.17 -12.38
CA ASN A 158 1.40 0.77 -12.86
C ASN A 158 0.81 1.70 -13.93
N ARG A 159 1.51 2.79 -14.33
CA ARG A 159 0.99 3.77 -15.30
C ARG A 159 0.79 3.21 -16.70
N HIS A 160 1.49 2.11 -17.03
CA HIS A 160 1.34 1.42 -18.31
C HIS A 160 0.06 0.59 -18.40
N ILE A 161 -0.62 0.34 -17.27
CA ILE A 161 -1.87 -0.41 -17.23
C ILE A 161 -3.04 0.54 -17.55
N PRO A 162 -3.91 0.20 -18.51
CA PRO A 162 -5.18 0.88 -18.68
C PRO A 162 -6.02 0.78 -17.41
N ALA A 163 -6.39 1.90 -16.83
CA ALA A 163 -7.17 1.96 -15.61
C ALA A 163 -8.40 2.85 -15.81
N THR A 164 -9.59 2.33 -15.44
CA THR A 164 -10.83 3.11 -15.48
C THR A 164 -10.80 4.22 -14.44
N HIS A 165 -10.21 3.94 -13.27
CA HIS A 165 -10.06 4.87 -12.17
C HIS A 165 -8.63 4.86 -11.67
N ARG A 166 -8.07 6.08 -11.49
CA ARG A 166 -6.72 6.27 -10.99
C ARG A 166 -6.74 7.33 -9.90
N VAL A 167 -6.24 6.98 -8.71
CA VAL A 167 -6.36 7.77 -7.49
C VAL A 167 -5.01 8.32 -7.08
N ARG A 168 -5.01 9.57 -6.63
CA ARG A 168 -3.91 10.21 -5.91
C ARG A 168 -4.49 11.00 -4.75
N TRP A 169 -3.99 10.79 -3.55
CA TRP A 169 -4.51 11.49 -2.37
C TRP A 169 -4.25 12.99 -2.38
N ASP A 170 -3.19 13.44 -3.04
CA ASP A 170 -2.85 14.86 -3.21
C ASP A 170 -3.61 15.53 -4.38
N ASP A 171 -4.44 14.78 -5.10
CA ASP A 171 -5.36 15.25 -6.13
C ASP A 171 -6.81 14.86 -5.77
N PRO A 172 -7.53 15.71 -5.01
CA PRO A 172 -8.91 15.43 -4.60
C PRO A 172 -9.86 15.15 -5.77
N ALA A 173 -9.61 15.72 -6.95
CA ALA A 173 -10.45 15.49 -8.13
C ALA A 173 -10.45 14.00 -8.57
N SER A 174 -9.38 13.27 -8.26
CA SER A 174 -9.25 11.85 -8.63
C SER A 174 -10.11 10.90 -7.79
N TRP A 175 -10.64 11.33 -6.64
CA TRP A 175 -11.41 10.49 -5.70
C TRP A 175 -12.61 11.19 -5.05
N ASN A 176 -12.89 12.47 -5.36
CA ASN A 176 -14.01 13.21 -4.77
C ASN A 176 -15.38 12.60 -5.07
N THR A 177 -15.52 11.84 -6.16
CA THR A 177 -16.74 11.09 -6.48
C THR A 177 -17.10 10.07 -5.39
N LEU A 178 -16.12 9.60 -4.62
CA LEU A 178 -16.32 8.71 -3.49
C LEU A 178 -16.87 9.44 -2.25
N LEU A 179 -16.79 10.76 -2.19
CA LEU A 179 -17.33 11.54 -1.07
C LEU A 179 -18.83 11.84 -1.20
N ASN A 180 -19.38 11.62 -2.39
CA ASN A 180 -20.80 11.90 -2.70
C ASN A 180 -21.41 10.66 -3.37
N PRO A 181 -21.62 9.56 -2.63
CA PRO A 181 -22.12 8.30 -3.14
C PRO A 181 -23.60 8.35 -3.56
#